data_008c09b0e5ec001b0800c304d4d2dc93
#
_entry.id   008c09b0e5ec001b0800c304d4d2dc93
#
_cell.length_a   1.000
_cell.length_b   1.000
_cell.length_c   1.000
_cell.angle_alpha   90.00
_cell.angle_beta   90.00
_cell.angle_gamma   90.00
#
_symmetry.space_group_name_H-M   'P 1'
#
loop_
_entity.id
_entity.type
_entity.pdbx_description
1 polymer ?
#
loop_
_entity_poly.entity_id
_entity_poly.type
_entity_poly.pdbx_seq_one_letter_code
_entity_poly.pdbx_strand_id
1 'polypeptide(L)'
;LIIVLKDNPNQQTGSPRIISTRQVFNNYLKVLQLPSVWLLMIIILCAYTGYKITDIYSQYANEVMGYNETDAAAIGSNLLGIRIIIGIIIGLLADKTRSSLMMIISFAITIIGALIFALGFIEAHTTILFGFTIITVATGVYAFRTLYFSAIQEGKIPMAVTGTAVGLISLIGYTPDIFMGPAMGILLDDSPGALGFQKVFLMLAIFALVGLIASYLFHRLNTKQLPQDL
;
A
#
# COMPACT_ATOMS: atom_id res chain seq x y z
N LEU A 1 -23.88 12.26 15.99
CA LEU A 1 -23.46 13.68 15.77
C LEU A 1 -23.75 14.03 14.31
N ILE A 2 -24.88 14.69 14.05
CA ILE A 2 -25.23 15.16 12.70
C ILE A 2 -24.46 16.47 12.50
N ILE A 3 -23.36 16.43 11.76
CA ILE A 3 -22.70 17.63 11.26
C ILE A 3 -23.54 18.11 10.08
N VAL A 4 -24.37 19.12 10.29
CA VAL A 4 -25.03 19.84 9.20
C VAL A 4 -23.96 20.66 8.51
N LEU A 5 -23.47 20.18 7.37
CA LEU A 5 -22.65 20.99 6.46
C LEU A 5 -23.53 22.13 5.97
N LYS A 6 -23.24 23.35 6.44
CA LYS A 6 -23.93 24.56 6.01
C LYS A 6 -23.48 24.85 4.58
N ASP A 7 -24.34 24.59 3.60
CA ASP A 7 -24.07 24.91 2.21
C ASP A 7 -23.71 26.39 2.07
N ASN A 8 -22.58 26.63 1.41
CA ASN A 8 -22.13 28.00 1.16
C ASN A 8 -23.06 28.61 0.09
N PRO A 9 -23.87 29.65 0.40
CA PRO A 9 -24.87 30.18 -0.52
C PRO A 9 -24.29 30.80 -1.80
N ASN A 10 -22.95 30.93 -1.89
CA ASN A 10 -22.24 31.41 -3.06
C ASN A 10 -21.70 30.27 -3.97
N GLN A 11 -21.92 28.99 -3.66
CA GLN A 11 -21.76 27.96 -4.65
C GLN A 11 -22.94 28.07 -5.63
N GLN A 12 -22.68 28.72 -6.76
CA GLN A 12 -23.57 28.63 -7.92
C GLN A 12 -23.83 27.17 -8.17
N THR A 13 -25.07 26.75 -8.00
CA THR A 13 -25.59 25.48 -8.46
C THR A 13 -25.43 25.41 -9.97
N GLY A 14 -24.20 25.12 -10.39
CA GLY A 14 -23.94 24.80 -11.79
C GLY A 14 -24.77 23.55 -12.08
N SER A 15 -25.71 23.67 -13.03
CA SER A 15 -26.43 22.56 -13.60
C SER A 15 -25.48 21.35 -13.76
N PRO A 16 -25.91 20.11 -13.46
CA PRO A 16 -25.06 18.95 -13.59
C PRO A 16 -24.46 18.95 -15.01
N ARG A 17 -23.17 19.21 -15.09
CA ARG A 17 -22.45 19.14 -16.40
C ARG A 17 -22.62 17.73 -16.91
N ILE A 18 -23.50 17.55 -17.88
CA ILE A 18 -23.60 16.30 -18.61
C ILE A 18 -22.25 16.14 -19.34
N ILE A 19 -21.34 15.39 -18.72
CA ILE A 19 -20.03 15.09 -19.33
C ILE A 19 -20.31 14.17 -20.50
N SER A 20 -20.03 14.62 -21.72
CA SER A 20 -20.16 13.79 -22.92
C SER A 20 -19.24 12.56 -22.82
N THR A 21 -19.72 11.40 -23.27
CA THR A 21 -18.94 10.15 -23.34
C THR A 21 -17.58 10.36 -24.02
N ARG A 22 -17.52 11.20 -25.06
CA ARG A 22 -16.28 11.59 -25.74
C ARG A 22 -15.32 12.35 -24.80
N GLN A 23 -15.83 13.18 -23.92
CA GLN A 23 -15.03 13.94 -22.95
C GLN A 23 -14.47 13.02 -21.87
N VAL A 24 -15.25 12.03 -21.43
CA VAL A 24 -14.80 10.98 -20.50
C VAL A 24 -13.66 10.20 -21.13
N PHE A 25 -13.82 9.71 -22.36
CA PHE A 25 -12.78 8.99 -23.09
C PHE A 25 -11.49 9.80 -23.26
N ASN A 26 -11.60 11.06 -23.65
CA ASN A 26 -10.46 11.96 -23.78
C ASN A 26 -9.74 12.18 -22.44
N ASN A 27 -10.46 12.21 -21.32
CA ASN A 27 -9.86 12.32 -19.99
C ASN A 27 -9.05 11.04 -19.66
N TYR A 28 -9.56 9.84 -19.98
CA TYR A 28 -8.81 8.60 -19.82
C TYR A 28 -7.51 8.62 -20.62
N LEU A 29 -7.54 9.02 -21.88
CA LEU A 29 -6.34 9.11 -22.71
C LEU A 29 -5.32 10.09 -22.14
N LYS A 30 -5.77 11.26 -21.67
CA LYS A 30 -4.89 12.24 -21.01
C LYS A 30 -4.23 11.68 -19.75
N VAL A 31 -4.97 10.96 -18.91
CA VAL A 31 -4.45 10.34 -17.68
C VAL A 31 -3.42 9.28 -18.01
N LEU A 32 -3.66 8.43 -19.00
CA LEU A 32 -2.73 7.38 -19.44
C LEU A 32 -1.42 7.94 -20.04
N GLN A 33 -1.40 9.21 -20.48
CA GLN A 33 -0.18 9.87 -20.95
C GLN A 33 0.71 10.39 -19.81
N LEU A 34 0.22 10.37 -18.56
CA LEU A 34 0.97 10.87 -17.40
C LEU A 34 1.86 9.76 -16.80
N PRO A 35 3.20 9.88 -16.85
CA PRO A 35 4.10 8.88 -16.27
C PRO A 35 3.87 8.69 -14.75
N SER A 36 3.51 9.76 -14.03
CA SER A 36 3.21 9.69 -12.59
C SER A 36 2.07 8.72 -12.30
N VAL A 37 1.07 8.60 -13.19
CA VAL A 37 -0.08 7.71 -13.01
C VAL A 37 0.35 6.25 -13.10
N TRP A 38 1.17 5.88 -14.06
CA TRP A 38 1.69 4.51 -14.21
C TRP A 38 2.53 4.09 -13.00
N LEU A 39 3.40 4.99 -12.54
CA LEU A 39 4.21 4.73 -11.35
C LEU A 39 3.33 4.56 -10.11
N LEU A 40 2.31 5.39 -9.92
CA LEU A 40 1.36 5.26 -8.81
C LEU A 40 0.55 3.96 -8.90
N MET A 41 0.13 3.52 -10.09
CA MET A 41 -0.53 2.23 -10.27
C MET A 41 0.35 1.07 -9.77
N ILE A 42 1.62 1.06 -10.17
CA ILE A 42 2.58 0.03 -9.75
C ILE A 42 2.83 0.11 -8.23
N ILE A 43 3.04 1.31 -7.70
CA ILE A 43 3.29 1.52 -6.26
C ILE A 43 2.10 0.99 -5.45
N ILE A 44 0.87 1.38 -5.81
CA ILE A 44 -0.33 0.98 -5.06
C ILE A 44 -0.57 -0.53 -5.18
N LEU A 45 -0.38 -1.11 -6.37
CA LEU A 45 -0.48 -2.55 -6.56
C LEU A 45 0.50 -3.31 -5.64
N CYS A 46 1.77 -2.91 -5.63
CA CYS A 46 2.77 -3.53 -4.78
C CYS A 46 2.48 -3.34 -3.27
N ALA A 47 2.06 -2.15 -2.88
CA ALA A 47 1.68 -1.84 -1.50
C ALA A 47 0.46 -2.66 -1.05
N TYR A 48 -0.54 -2.79 -1.92
CA TYR A 48 -1.74 -3.56 -1.62
C TYR A 48 -1.50 -5.07 -1.58
N THR A 49 -0.56 -5.57 -2.39
CA THR A 49 -0.05 -6.95 -2.27
C THR A 49 0.49 -7.19 -0.86
N GLY A 50 1.31 -6.28 -0.34
CA GLY A 50 1.81 -6.37 1.04
C GLY A 50 0.67 -6.36 2.07
N TYR A 51 -0.34 -5.53 1.87
CA TYR A 51 -1.51 -5.50 2.74
C TYR A 51 -2.25 -6.85 2.77
N LYS A 52 -2.44 -7.51 1.63
CA LYS A 52 -3.09 -8.83 1.56
C LYS A 52 -2.28 -9.91 2.26
N ILE A 53 -0.95 -9.83 2.22
CA ILE A 53 -0.09 -10.80 2.91
C ILE A 53 -0.15 -10.65 4.42
N THR A 54 -0.55 -9.49 4.98
CA THR A 54 -0.73 -9.38 6.43
C THR A 54 -1.82 -10.28 6.99
N ASP A 55 -2.73 -10.76 6.15
CA ASP A 55 -3.83 -11.65 6.56
C ASP A 55 -3.32 -13.04 7.00
N ILE A 56 -2.11 -13.47 6.56
CA ILE A 56 -1.57 -14.80 6.90
C ILE A 56 -0.78 -14.86 8.21
N TYR A 57 -0.57 -13.76 8.92
CA TYR A 57 0.22 -13.78 10.16
C TYR A 57 -0.40 -14.64 11.25
N SER A 58 -1.73 -14.67 11.36
CA SER A 58 -2.42 -15.56 12.30
C SER A 58 -2.18 -17.03 11.95
N GLN A 59 -2.25 -17.37 10.67
CA GLN A 59 -1.97 -18.73 10.20
C GLN A 59 -0.50 -19.11 10.43
N TYR A 60 0.44 -18.20 10.16
CA TYR A 60 1.87 -18.42 10.45
C TYR A 60 2.10 -18.69 11.96
N ALA A 61 1.45 -17.90 12.82
CA ALA A 61 1.57 -18.08 14.27
C ALA A 61 1.05 -19.43 14.73
N ASN A 62 -0.04 -19.92 14.15
CA ASN A 62 -0.58 -21.23 14.48
C ASN A 62 0.29 -22.38 13.93
N GLU A 63 0.58 -22.36 12.62
CA GLU A 63 1.21 -23.49 11.93
C GLU A 63 2.74 -23.59 12.14
N VAL A 64 3.42 -22.44 12.24
CA VAL A 64 4.90 -22.40 12.34
C VAL A 64 5.38 -22.13 13.76
N MET A 65 4.72 -21.18 14.46
CA MET A 65 5.12 -20.83 15.82
C MET A 65 4.47 -21.74 16.89
N GLY A 66 3.47 -22.55 16.52
CA GLY A 66 2.78 -23.47 17.43
C GLY A 66 1.83 -22.78 18.42
N TYR A 67 1.36 -21.56 18.11
CA TYR A 67 0.38 -20.86 18.94
C TYR A 67 -0.99 -21.55 18.86
N ASN A 68 -1.75 -21.54 19.95
CA ASN A 68 -3.13 -21.98 19.90
C ASN A 68 -3.98 -21.03 19.04
N GLU A 69 -5.15 -21.47 18.62
CA GLU A 69 -6.03 -20.72 17.72
C GLU A 69 -6.41 -19.33 18.27
N THR A 70 -6.62 -19.23 19.59
CA THR A 70 -7.01 -17.97 20.23
C THR A 70 -5.86 -16.96 20.21
N ASP A 71 -4.64 -17.38 20.56
CA ASP A 71 -3.46 -16.51 20.57
C ASP A 71 -3.06 -16.11 19.14
N ALA A 72 -3.17 -17.05 18.20
CA ALA A 72 -2.93 -16.79 16.78
C ALA A 72 -3.93 -15.76 16.22
N ALA A 73 -5.22 -15.88 16.54
CA ALA A 73 -6.24 -14.91 16.13
C ALA A 73 -6.03 -13.52 16.77
N ALA A 74 -5.52 -13.49 18.00
CA ALA A 74 -5.18 -12.24 18.70
C ALA A 74 -4.12 -11.42 17.94
N ILE A 75 -3.19 -12.07 17.24
CA ILE A 75 -2.18 -11.38 16.40
C ILE A 75 -2.86 -10.56 15.30
N GLY A 76 -3.80 -11.15 14.56
CA GLY A 76 -4.56 -10.45 13.52
C GLY A 76 -5.34 -9.26 14.09
N SER A 77 -5.99 -9.45 15.24
CA SER A 77 -6.75 -8.40 15.92
C SER A 77 -5.86 -7.25 16.40
N ASN A 78 -4.69 -7.57 16.97
CA ASN A 78 -3.72 -6.57 17.42
C ASN A 78 -3.14 -5.76 16.25
N LEU A 79 -2.95 -6.36 15.09
CA LEU A 79 -2.49 -5.66 13.89
C LEU A 79 -3.48 -4.58 13.44
N LEU A 80 -4.79 -4.78 13.64
CA LEU A 80 -5.79 -3.73 13.37
C LEU A 80 -5.58 -2.50 14.27
N GLY A 81 -5.26 -2.71 15.55
CA GLY A 81 -4.92 -1.62 16.46
C GLY A 81 -3.62 -0.91 16.09
N ILE A 82 -2.57 -1.67 15.80
CA ILE A 82 -1.26 -1.16 15.33
C ILE A 82 -1.41 -0.31 14.07
N ARG A 83 -2.26 -0.72 13.14
CA ARG A 83 -2.54 0.03 11.91
C ARG A 83 -3.05 1.46 12.18
N ILE A 84 -3.91 1.65 13.19
CA ILE A 84 -4.40 2.98 13.57
C ILE A 84 -3.25 3.86 14.06
N ILE A 85 -2.40 3.31 14.94
CA ILE A 85 -1.24 4.01 15.50
C ILE A 85 -0.27 4.41 14.39
N ILE A 86 0.09 3.46 13.52
CA ILE A 86 0.97 3.71 12.38
C ILE A 86 0.37 4.78 11.47
N GLY A 87 -0.93 4.72 11.17
CA GLY A 87 -1.62 5.71 10.34
C GLY A 87 -1.48 7.12 10.88
N ILE A 88 -1.64 7.32 12.20
CA ILE A 88 -1.48 8.63 12.84
C ILE A 88 -0.03 9.12 12.74
N ILE A 89 0.94 8.28 13.09
CA ILE A 89 2.37 8.64 13.06
C ILE A 89 2.81 9.00 11.64
N ILE A 90 2.47 8.17 10.68
CA ILE A 90 2.83 8.37 9.26
C ILE A 90 2.13 9.60 8.68
N GLY A 91 0.85 9.85 9.05
CA GLY A 91 0.14 11.06 8.65
C GLY A 91 0.87 12.33 9.09
N LEU A 92 1.25 12.40 10.38
CA LEU A 92 1.99 13.54 10.93
C LEU A 92 3.39 13.72 10.30
N LEU A 93 4.04 12.63 9.93
CA LEU A 93 5.34 12.67 9.24
C LEU A 93 5.18 13.08 7.77
N ALA A 94 4.12 12.64 7.11
CA ALA A 94 3.83 12.97 5.72
C ALA A 94 3.56 14.46 5.52
N ASP A 95 2.99 15.13 6.52
CA ASP A 95 2.77 16.59 6.48
C ASP A 95 4.08 17.40 6.47
N LYS A 96 5.18 16.80 6.96
CA LYS A 96 6.49 17.44 7.06
C LYS A 96 7.50 16.99 6.00
N THR A 97 7.19 15.92 5.28
CA THR A 97 8.12 15.28 4.33
C THR A 97 7.41 14.98 3.01
N ARG A 98 8.19 14.62 1.98
CA ARG A 98 7.62 14.18 0.70
C ARG A 98 7.06 12.76 0.82
N SER A 99 5.84 12.56 0.35
CA SER A 99 5.19 11.24 0.35
C SER A 99 6.00 10.20 -0.43
N SER A 100 6.63 10.60 -1.53
CA SER A 100 7.49 9.72 -2.33
C SER A 100 8.70 9.20 -1.56
N LEU A 101 9.35 10.03 -0.73
CA LEU A 101 10.46 9.60 0.12
C LEU A 101 9.99 8.61 1.19
N MET A 102 8.85 8.91 1.81
CA MET A 102 8.26 8.01 2.81
C MET A 102 7.86 6.66 2.21
N MET A 103 7.38 6.63 0.95
CA MET A 103 7.08 5.38 0.25
C MET A 103 8.36 4.55 0.01
N ILE A 104 9.47 5.17 -0.38
CA ILE A 104 10.77 4.50 -0.52
C ILE A 104 11.18 3.83 0.80
N ILE A 105 11.12 4.58 1.91
CA ILE A 105 11.46 4.08 3.25
C ILE A 105 10.52 2.93 3.64
N SER A 106 9.23 3.06 3.39
CA SER A 106 8.24 2.04 3.71
C SER A 106 8.48 0.74 2.96
N PHE A 107 8.80 0.79 1.67
CA PHE A 107 9.17 -0.42 0.91
C PHE A 107 10.50 -1.01 1.40
N ALA A 108 11.49 -0.20 1.74
CA ALA A 108 12.75 -0.69 2.28
C ALA A 108 12.54 -1.45 3.61
N ILE A 109 11.73 -0.90 4.51
CA ILE A 109 11.35 -1.55 5.77
C ILE A 109 10.59 -2.86 5.50
N THR A 110 9.65 -2.85 4.57
CA THR A 110 8.90 -4.05 4.17
C THR A 110 9.82 -5.14 3.62
N ILE A 111 10.79 -4.78 2.77
CA ILE A 111 11.78 -5.74 2.22
C ILE A 111 12.59 -6.38 3.34
N ILE A 112 13.11 -5.58 4.28
CA ILE A 112 13.91 -6.11 5.40
C ILE A 112 13.09 -7.13 6.20
N GLY A 113 11.89 -6.79 6.62
CA GLY A 113 11.05 -7.70 7.38
C GLY A 113 10.59 -8.93 6.57
N ALA A 114 10.26 -8.76 5.29
CA ALA A 114 9.90 -9.87 4.41
C ALA A 114 11.06 -10.85 4.20
N LEU A 115 12.30 -10.37 4.07
CA LEU A 115 13.48 -11.21 3.93
C LEU A 115 13.77 -12.00 5.22
N ILE A 116 13.53 -11.45 6.41
CA ILE A 116 13.69 -12.19 7.67
C ILE A 116 12.78 -13.42 7.69
N PHE A 117 11.52 -13.28 7.26
CA PHE A 117 10.61 -14.42 7.12
C PHE A 117 11.02 -15.35 5.98
N ALA A 118 11.34 -14.82 4.80
CA ALA A 118 11.67 -15.60 3.62
C ALA A 118 12.92 -16.46 3.78
N LEU A 119 13.91 -15.99 4.54
CA LEU A 119 15.16 -16.71 4.82
C LEU A 119 15.03 -17.72 5.97
N GLY A 120 13.84 -17.81 6.60
CA GLY A 120 13.57 -18.80 7.64
C GLY A 120 14.22 -18.49 8.99
N PHE A 121 14.53 -17.24 9.30
CA PHE A 121 15.06 -16.86 10.62
C PHE A 121 14.01 -16.94 11.74
N ILE A 122 12.73 -17.08 11.39
CA ILE A 122 11.64 -17.16 12.34
C ILE A 122 11.26 -18.62 12.56
N GLU A 123 11.51 -19.10 13.77
CA GLU A 123 11.21 -20.46 14.23
C GLU A 123 10.39 -20.43 15.52
N ALA A 124 9.80 -21.54 15.92
CA ALA A 124 8.91 -21.65 17.08
C ALA A 124 9.45 -21.03 18.38
N HIS A 125 10.76 -21.06 18.58
CA HIS A 125 11.42 -20.49 19.76
C HIS A 125 11.81 -19.02 19.65
N THR A 126 11.62 -18.37 18.48
CA THR A 126 12.01 -16.97 18.21
C THR A 126 10.87 -15.98 18.35
N THR A 127 10.05 -16.10 19.39
CA THR A 127 8.84 -15.28 19.61
C THR A 127 9.10 -13.77 19.55
N ILE A 128 10.20 -13.28 20.14
CA ILE A 128 10.54 -11.84 20.14
C ILE A 128 10.87 -11.38 18.73
N LEU A 129 11.67 -12.15 17.99
CA LEU A 129 12.00 -11.83 16.60
C LEU A 129 10.75 -11.84 15.72
N PHE A 130 9.86 -12.82 15.92
CA PHE A 130 8.57 -12.89 15.22
C PHE A 130 7.75 -11.63 15.43
N GLY A 131 7.51 -11.23 16.69
CA GLY A 131 6.74 -10.03 17.01
C GLY A 131 7.37 -8.75 16.43
N PHE A 132 8.70 -8.59 16.58
CA PHE A 132 9.42 -7.45 16.03
C PHE A 132 9.31 -7.39 14.50
N THR A 133 9.46 -8.53 13.83
CA THR A 133 9.42 -8.59 12.36
C THR A 133 8.02 -8.32 11.82
N ILE A 134 6.95 -8.82 12.48
CA ILE A 134 5.57 -8.47 12.13
C ILE A 134 5.34 -6.96 12.21
N ILE A 135 5.75 -6.33 13.31
CA ILE A 135 5.59 -4.88 13.50
C ILE A 135 6.37 -4.11 12.42
N THR A 136 7.57 -4.57 12.08
CA THR A 136 8.40 -3.98 11.03
C THR A 136 7.69 -4.02 9.67
N VAL A 137 7.22 -5.20 9.23
CA VAL A 137 6.48 -5.33 7.98
C VAL A 137 5.17 -4.54 8.01
N ALA A 138 4.41 -4.66 9.09
CA ALA A 138 3.15 -3.94 9.26
C ALA A 138 3.35 -2.42 9.18
N THR A 139 4.42 -1.88 9.77
CA THR A 139 4.77 -0.45 9.66
C THR A 139 4.98 -0.04 8.22
N GLY A 140 5.79 -0.78 7.46
CA GLY A 140 6.01 -0.51 6.04
C GLY A 140 4.71 -0.58 5.22
N VAL A 141 3.94 -1.64 5.40
CA VAL A 141 2.71 -1.88 4.64
C VAL A 141 1.60 -0.86 4.97
N TYR A 142 1.36 -0.58 6.25
CA TYR A 142 0.25 0.32 6.64
C TYR A 142 0.56 1.79 6.37
N ALA A 143 1.84 2.17 6.28
CA ALA A 143 2.26 3.50 5.87
C ALA A 143 1.70 3.89 4.50
N PHE A 144 1.68 2.98 3.53
CA PHE A 144 1.17 3.25 2.19
C PHE A 144 -0.28 3.68 2.16
N ARG A 145 -1.13 3.12 3.02
CA ARG A 145 -2.54 3.46 3.05
C ARG A 145 -2.78 4.92 3.44
N THR A 146 -1.92 5.44 4.31
CA THR A 146 -1.95 6.85 4.72
C THR A 146 -1.36 7.76 3.64
N LEU A 147 -0.31 7.31 2.95
CA LEU A 147 0.41 8.10 1.95
C LEU A 147 -0.30 8.18 0.60
N TYR A 148 -1.32 7.36 0.34
CA TYR A 148 -1.96 7.23 -0.98
C TYR A 148 -2.43 8.57 -1.56
N PHE A 149 -3.23 9.33 -0.79
CA PHE A 149 -3.78 10.59 -1.28
C PHE A 149 -2.73 11.69 -1.42
N SER A 150 -1.77 11.76 -0.49
CA SER A 150 -0.69 12.74 -0.56
C SER A 150 0.28 12.43 -1.71
N ALA A 151 0.47 11.16 -2.05
CA ALA A 151 1.23 10.75 -3.24
C ALA A 151 0.54 11.17 -4.55
N ILE A 152 -0.79 11.10 -4.64
CA ILE A 152 -1.55 11.60 -5.80
C ILE A 152 -1.35 13.11 -5.96
N GLN A 153 -1.38 13.87 -4.86
CA GLN A 153 -1.13 15.31 -4.88
C GLN A 153 0.31 15.63 -5.32
N GLU A 154 1.30 14.90 -4.80
CA GLU A 154 2.71 15.03 -5.20
C GLU A 154 2.92 14.72 -6.68
N GLY A 155 2.12 13.83 -7.26
CA GLY A 155 2.15 13.46 -8.69
C GLY A 155 1.73 14.56 -9.65
N LYS A 156 1.31 15.73 -9.17
CA LYS A 156 0.91 16.91 -9.96
C LYS A 156 -0.11 16.59 -11.05
N ILE A 157 -1.05 15.70 -10.75
CA ILE A 157 -2.11 15.33 -11.68
C ILE A 157 -3.07 16.52 -11.82
N PRO A 158 -3.36 16.97 -13.08
CA PRO A 158 -4.25 18.11 -13.28
C PRO A 158 -5.63 17.90 -12.64
N MET A 159 -6.14 18.89 -11.92
CA MET A 159 -7.43 18.83 -11.21
C MET A 159 -8.58 18.36 -12.09
N ALA A 160 -8.59 18.78 -13.37
CA ALA A 160 -9.64 18.41 -14.33
C ALA A 160 -9.75 16.89 -14.58
N VAL A 161 -8.68 16.12 -14.34
CA VAL A 161 -8.63 14.67 -14.59
C VAL A 161 -8.30 13.85 -13.34
N THR A 162 -8.18 14.49 -12.16
CA THR A 162 -7.80 13.82 -10.90
C THR A 162 -8.76 12.69 -10.57
N GLY A 163 -10.08 12.88 -10.68
CA GLY A 163 -11.06 11.81 -10.43
C GLY A 163 -10.87 10.60 -11.32
N THR A 164 -10.61 10.82 -12.62
CA THR A 164 -10.31 9.75 -13.58
C THR A 164 -9.00 9.04 -13.22
N ALA A 165 -7.98 9.79 -12.83
CA ALA A 165 -6.69 9.23 -12.41
C ALA A 165 -6.82 8.37 -11.15
N VAL A 166 -7.51 8.87 -10.11
CA VAL A 166 -7.79 8.11 -8.89
C VAL A 166 -8.54 6.82 -9.20
N GLY A 167 -9.56 6.87 -10.07
CA GLY A 167 -10.31 5.69 -10.48
C GLY A 167 -9.43 4.64 -11.17
N LEU A 168 -8.58 5.04 -12.12
CA LEU A 168 -7.65 4.14 -12.81
C LEU A 168 -6.60 3.56 -11.87
N ILE A 169 -5.99 4.39 -11.03
CA ILE A 169 -4.97 3.97 -10.06
C ILE A 169 -5.58 2.96 -9.09
N SER A 170 -6.80 3.22 -8.60
CA SER A 170 -7.49 2.30 -7.69
C SER A 170 -7.88 0.99 -8.37
N LEU A 171 -8.35 1.05 -9.62
CA LEU A 171 -8.74 -0.14 -10.39
C LEU A 171 -7.58 -1.13 -10.51
N ILE A 172 -6.41 -0.64 -10.91
CA ILE A 172 -5.20 -1.47 -11.04
C ILE A 172 -4.62 -1.79 -9.67
N GLY A 173 -4.56 -0.80 -8.77
CA GLY A 173 -3.93 -0.94 -7.45
C GLY A 173 -4.59 -1.97 -6.55
N TYR A 174 -5.90 -2.21 -6.70
CA TYR A 174 -6.63 -3.19 -5.89
C TYR A 174 -6.82 -4.55 -6.58
N THR A 175 -6.22 -4.77 -7.76
CA THR A 175 -6.25 -6.10 -8.40
C THR A 175 -5.66 -7.23 -7.56
N PRO A 176 -4.74 -7.02 -6.57
CA PRO A 176 -4.32 -8.09 -5.67
C PRO A 176 -5.47 -8.77 -4.89
N ASP A 177 -6.62 -8.13 -4.70
CA ASP A 177 -7.80 -8.81 -4.15
C ASP A 177 -8.25 -10.02 -4.96
N ILE A 178 -7.97 -10.02 -6.26
CA ILE A 178 -8.39 -11.10 -7.17
C ILE A 178 -7.41 -12.27 -7.13
N PHE A 179 -6.10 -11.98 -7.12
CA PHE A 179 -5.10 -13.04 -7.35
C PHE A 179 -4.27 -13.42 -6.13
N MET A 180 -4.18 -12.56 -5.08
CA MET A 180 -3.28 -12.83 -3.95
C MET A 180 -3.76 -14.01 -3.10
N GLY A 181 -5.09 -14.16 -2.87
CA GLY A 181 -5.62 -15.31 -2.17
C GLY A 181 -5.23 -16.63 -2.83
N PRO A 182 -5.59 -16.83 -4.12
CA PRO A 182 -5.16 -18.01 -4.87
C PRO A 182 -3.64 -18.20 -4.92
N ALA A 183 -2.86 -17.13 -5.13
CA ALA A 183 -1.40 -17.23 -5.19
C ALA A 183 -0.78 -17.70 -3.87
N MET A 184 -1.25 -17.16 -2.73
CA MET A 184 -0.80 -17.61 -1.41
C MET A 184 -1.25 -19.06 -1.14
N GLY A 185 -2.50 -19.41 -1.47
CA GLY A 185 -3.00 -20.78 -1.33
C GLY A 185 -2.14 -21.79 -2.07
N ILE A 186 -1.85 -21.57 -3.34
CA ILE A 186 -0.98 -22.44 -4.14
C ILE A 186 0.40 -22.60 -3.48
N LEU A 187 1.03 -21.51 -3.02
CA LEU A 187 2.35 -21.57 -2.42
C LEU A 187 2.36 -22.36 -1.09
N LEU A 188 1.29 -22.24 -0.30
CA LEU A 188 1.15 -22.96 0.97
C LEU A 188 0.81 -24.44 0.74
N ASP A 189 -0.06 -24.76 -0.22
CA ASP A 189 -0.45 -26.14 -0.55
C ASP A 189 0.71 -26.93 -1.19
N ASP A 190 1.46 -26.31 -2.09
CA ASP A 190 2.62 -26.94 -2.76
C ASP A 190 3.81 -27.16 -1.80
N SER A 191 3.86 -26.43 -0.70
CA SER A 191 4.96 -26.50 0.27
C SER A 191 4.44 -26.34 1.70
N PRO A 192 3.85 -27.39 2.29
CA PRO A 192 3.29 -27.32 3.63
C PRO A 192 4.29 -26.89 4.70
N GLY A 193 3.81 -26.16 5.71
CA GLY A 193 4.62 -25.69 6.83
C GLY A 193 5.47 -24.46 6.51
N ALA A 194 6.59 -24.30 7.20
CA ALA A 194 7.42 -23.09 7.14
C ALA A 194 7.87 -22.70 5.72
N LEU A 195 8.12 -23.68 4.85
CA LEU A 195 8.59 -23.44 3.48
C LEU A 195 7.55 -22.70 2.62
N GLY A 196 6.27 -23.00 2.75
CA GLY A 196 5.20 -22.29 2.04
C GLY A 196 5.16 -20.83 2.41
N PHE A 197 5.22 -20.54 3.71
CA PHE A 197 5.28 -19.16 4.23
C PHE A 197 6.54 -18.43 3.76
N GLN A 198 7.71 -19.08 3.76
CA GLN A 198 8.94 -18.49 3.22
C GLN A 198 8.78 -18.05 1.77
N LYS A 199 8.11 -18.86 0.93
CA LYS A 199 7.80 -18.50 -0.47
C LYS A 199 6.83 -17.32 -0.57
N VAL A 200 5.81 -17.26 0.29
CA VAL A 200 4.89 -16.12 0.33
C VAL A 200 5.61 -14.83 0.73
N PHE A 201 6.50 -14.88 1.73
CA PHE A 201 7.27 -13.71 2.12
C PHE A 201 8.35 -13.33 1.10
N LEU A 202 8.90 -14.31 0.36
CA LEU A 202 9.77 -14.03 -0.78
C LEU A 202 9.01 -13.29 -1.89
N MET A 203 7.78 -13.72 -2.18
CA MET A 203 6.88 -13.01 -3.10
C MET A 203 6.64 -11.58 -2.62
N LEU A 204 6.38 -11.36 -1.32
CA LEU A 204 6.27 -10.01 -0.74
C LEU A 204 7.54 -9.18 -0.99
N ALA A 205 8.72 -9.75 -0.74
CA ALA A 205 9.98 -9.05 -0.96
C ALA A 205 10.17 -8.62 -2.42
N ILE A 206 9.78 -9.48 -3.38
CA ILE A 206 9.84 -9.17 -4.81
C ILE A 206 8.89 -8.01 -5.16
N PHE A 207 7.62 -8.07 -4.74
CA PHE A 207 6.68 -6.97 -4.97
C PHE A 207 7.14 -5.68 -4.29
N ALA A 208 7.67 -5.76 -3.07
CA ALA A 208 8.19 -4.60 -2.36
C ALA A 208 9.42 -3.99 -3.06
N LEU A 209 10.28 -4.80 -3.68
CA LEU A 209 11.41 -4.33 -4.49
C LEU A 209 10.93 -3.59 -5.74
N VAL A 210 9.93 -4.13 -6.45
CA VAL A 210 9.31 -3.45 -7.60
C VAL A 210 8.68 -2.13 -7.16
N GLY A 211 7.96 -2.11 -6.04
CA GLY A 211 7.37 -0.92 -5.45
C GLY A 211 8.41 0.12 -5.04
N LEU A 212 9.54 -0.31 -4.48
CA LEU A 212 10.66 0.56 -4.13
C LEU A 212 11.25 1.25 -5.36
N ILE A 213 11.50 0.49 -6.42
CA ILE A 213 12.02 1.03 -7.69
C ILE A 213 11.02 2.03 -8.27
N ALA A 214 9.73 1.69 -8.31
CA ALA A 214 8.69 2.58 -8.80
C ALA A 214 8.59 3.87 -7.97
N SER A 215 8.68 3.78 -6.63
CA SER A 215 8.67 4.93 -5.72
C SER A 215 9.90 5.82 -5.91
N TYR A 216 11.07 5.23 -6.13
CA TYR A 216 12.29 5.98 -6.43
C TYR A 216 12.17 6.75 -7.76
N LEU A 217 11.65 6.10 -8.81
CA LEU A 217 11.42 6.75 -10.09
C LEU A 217 10.38 7.86 -9.98
N PHE A 218 9.30 7.64 -9.21
CA PHE A 218 8.28 8.64 -8.93
C PHE A 218 8.85 9.85 -8.18
N HIS A 219 9.66 9.61 -7.15
CA HIS A 219 10.36 10.67 -6.42
C HIS A 219 11.26 11.50 -7.35
N ARG A 220 12.07 10.83 -8.17
CA ARG A 220 12.97 11.48 -9.11
C ARG A 220 12.24 12.30 -10.18
N LEU A 221 11.12 11.77 -10.70
CA LEU A 221 10.29 12.46 -11.68
C LEU A 221 9.73 13.78 -11.13
N ASN A 222 9.19 13.74 -9.90
CA ASN A 222 8.54 14.89 -9.30
C ASN A 222 9.52 15.91 -8.70
N THR A 223 10.73 15.47 -8.34
CA THR A 223 11.79 16.39 -7.85
C THR A 223 12.38 17.22 -9.00
N LYS A 224 12.55 16.64 -10.20
CA LYS A 224 13.05 17.37 -11.37
C LYS A 224 12.11 18.43 -11.92
N GLN A 225 10.82 18.37 -11.57
CA GLN A 225 9.78 19.29 -12.05
C GLN A 225 9.60 20.52 -11.14
N LEU A 226 10.42 20.70 -10.12
CA LEU A 226 10.44 21.95 -9.35
C LEU A 226 11.27 22.95 -10.16
N PRO A 227 10.75 24.17 -10.45
CA PRO A 227 11.56 25.26 -10.99
C PRO A 227 12.73 25.53 -10.04
N GLN A 228 13.93 25.76 -10.59
CA GLN A 228 15.10 26.21 -9.82
C GLN A 228 15.01 27.72 -9.46
N ASP A 229 13.81 28.25 -9.34
CA ASP A 229 13.56 29.65 -9.05
C ASP A 229 13.07 29.80 -7.59
N LEU A 230 14.03 29.87 -6.69
CA LEU A 230 13.98 30.56 -5.39
C LEU A 230 15.36 31.12 -5.07
#